data_27b802a4550422b8b9323d3dd8e60db4
#
_entry.id   27b802a4550422b8b9323d3dd8e60db4
#
_cell.length_a   1.000
_cell.length_b   1.000
_cell.length_c   1.000
_cell.angle_alpha   90.00
_cell.angle_beta   90.00
_cell.angle_gamma   90.00
#
_symmetry.space_group_name_H-M   'P 1'
#
loop_
_entity.id
_entity.type
_entity.pdbx_description
1 polymer ?
#
loop_
_entity_poly.entity_id
_entity_poly.type
_entity_poly.pdbx_seq_one_letter_code
_entity_poly.pdbx_strand_id
1 'polypeptide(L)'
;MSPPYDAIVVGAGAGGGLASYALTRAGLRVLLIERGPAYDPARDYPIGRPDWDLGDTFARSTPDTYVVEPQPLAADGAHLRTTLYRHQTTQREYSYQRACGVGGSTLHFLGEAHRFPPHAFRMRRLYGVGRDWPLTYEELAPYYGRVERLLGVAGQAHPLFPRTEPFPNPPHPLSPVSQRFAAGARRLGRTLVPNSLAILSRPYAGRPPCVYCKACYHGCVVGDKSSVDVAVLPEAQRTGRLTVATGSVVTHVLLDRRGEAEGIRVLEGADKVERIHRARLLFLAAGAIETPRLLLNSRSPRFPHGLLNDHGLVGTHLMENVYIARLYYFPERLASHRGVPIDAHLLDFVTPSPAGGCPQGFSLSSYGAPDGLKTPASFALSVPRGHGRLHRERVARHFGAHAMILGLAEQLPRQENRLHLLDDQPDAHGVPRVAIEVRFTADDRRMLERMVPLCDELATASGVAATAGQVSSYDLPNNTHPCGTVAMGVGPEDSVVNGFCQSHAVRNLYVTDASVLPTQGCGMAPSLTVEALALRAAEHAVSASKGG
;
A
#
# COMPACT_ATOMS: atom_id res chain seq x y z
N MET A 1 13.77 1.51 37.90
CA MET A 1 12.57 2.32 37.53
C MET A 1 11.87 1.63 36.36
N SER A 2 10.55 1.49 36.40
CA SER A 2 9.77 0.98 35.26
C SER A 2 9.95 1.93 34.07
N PRO A 3 10.03 1.42 32.82
CA PRO A 3 10.13 2.27 31.65
C PRO A 3 8.92 3.22 31.57
N PRO A 4 9.09 4.44 31.01
CA PRO A 4 8.01 5.44 30.95
C PRO A 4 6.87 4.99 30.02
N TYR A 5 7.15 4.04 29.11
CA TYR A 5 6.20 3.48 28.16
C TYR A 5 6.04 1.96 28.36
N ASP A 6 4.83 1.47 28.14
CA ASP A 6 4.52 0.04 28.17
C ASP A 6 4.80 -0.61 26.82
N ALA A 7 4.62 0.15 25.72
CA ALA A 7 4.91 -0.28 24.37
C ALA A 7 5.57 0.84 23.54
N ILE A 8 6.43 0.43 22.59
CA ILE A 8 6.96 1.29 21.54
C ILE A 8 6.45 0.76 20.21
N VAL A 9 5.99 1.68 19.35
CA VAL A 9 5.59 1.41 17.97
C VAL A 9 6.47 2.21 17.03
N VAL A 10 7.11 1.55 16.05
CA VAL A 10 8.01 2.16 15.09
C VAL A 10 7.31 2.31 13.73
N GLY A 11 7.03 3.53 13.29
CA GLY A 11 6.30 3.88 12.09
C GLY A 11 4.83 4.19 12.34
N ALA A 12 4.38 5.36 11.89
CA ALA A 12 3.01 5.88 12.09
C ALA A 12 2.08 5.66 10.88
N GLY A 13 2.35 4.63 10.07
CA GLY A 13 1.50 4.24 8.94
C GLY A 13 0.30 3.37 9.34
N ALA A 14 -0.30 2.68 8.37
CA ALA A 14 -1.49 1.84 8.53
C ALA A 14 -1.38 0.88 9.73
N GLY A 15 -0.35 0.05 9.79
CA GLY A 15 -0.16 -0.92 10.87
C GLY A 15 0.17 -0.30 12.21
N GLY A 16 1.12 0.67 12.23
CA GLY A 16 1.53 1.30 13.49
C GLY A 16 0.43 2.17 14.12
N GLY A 17 -0.37 2.84 13.30
CA GLY A 17 -1.54 3.59 13.79
C GLY A 17 -2.57 2.69 14.46
N LEU A 18 -2.93 1.56 13.82
CA LEU A 18 -3.89 0.59 14.38
C LEU A 18 -3.36 -0.13 15.62
N ALA A 19 -2.05 -0.49 15.63
CA ALA A 19 -1.41 -1.04 16.82
C ALA A 19 -1.46 -0.03 17.97
N SER A 20 -1.07 1.23 17.73
CA SER A 20 -1.11 2.30 18.73
C SER A 20 -2.54 2.54 19.27
N TYR A 21 -3.54 2.56 18.37
CA TYR A 21 -4.95 2.67 18.75
C TYR A 21 -5.38 1.54 19.69
N ALA A 22 -5.09 0.29 19.32
CA ALA A 22 -5.49 -0.85 20.12
C ALA A 22 -4.80 -0.88 21.49
N LEU A 23 -3.49 -0.64 21.53
CA LEU A 23 -2.70 -0.63 22.76
C LEU A 23 -3.14 0.46 23.73
N THR A 24 -3.35 1.69 23.23
CA THR A 24 -3.81 2.81 24.09
C THR A 24 -5.22 2.60 24.61
N ARG A 25 -6.12 2.05 23.79
CA ARG A 25 -7.49 1.64 24.21
C ARG A 25 -7.47 0.54 25.26
N ALA A 26 -6.48 -0.33 25.25
CA ALA A 26 -6.25 -1.34 26.29
C ALA A 26 -5.61 -0.79 27.57
N GLY A 27 -5.30 0.51 27.61
CA GLY A 27 -4.78 1.21 28.79
C GLY A 27 -3.25 1.33 28.85
N LEU A 28 -2.52 0.90 27.82
CA LEU A 28 -1.07 0.98 27.78
C LEU A 28 -0.59 2.41 27.41
N ARG A 29 0.54 2.83 27.98
CA ARG A 29 1.26 4.04 27.57
C ARG A 29 2.14 3.69 26.37
N VAL A 30 1.88 4.33 25.23
CA VAL A 30 2.51 4.03 23.94
C VAL A 30 3.37 5.19 23.48
N LEU A 31 4.61 4.88 23.08
CA LEU A 31 5.46 5.78 22.30
C LEU A 31 5.40 5.35 20.83
N LEU A 32 4.82 6.20 20.00
CA LEU A 32 4.80 6.04 18.54
C LEU A 32 5.91 6.91 17.94
N ILE A 33 6.83 6.28 17.22
CA ILE A 33 7.97 6.96 16.60
C ILE A 33 7.77 7.01 15.10
N GLU A 34 7.92 8.22 14.53
CA GLU A 34 7.81 8.46 13.10
C GLU A 34 9.02 9.27 12.61
N ARG A 35 9.60 8.82 11.52
CA ARG A 35 10.75 9.45 10.87
C ARG A 35 10.41 10.82 10.26
N GLY A 36 9.24 10.92 9.64
CA GLY A 36 8.76 12.14 8.98
C GLY A 36 8.02 13.09 9.91
N PRO A 37 7.57 14.23 9.38
CA PRO A 37 6.81 15.22 10.15
C PRO A 37 5.36 14.81 10.39
N ALA A 38 4.66 15.54 11.25
CA ALA A 38 3.21 15.62 11.24
C ALA A 38 2.78 16.72 10.25
N TYR A 39 1.86 16.39 9.35
CA TYR A 39 1.33 17.33 8.37
C TYR A 39 0.08 18.03 8.91
N ASP A 40 -0.03 19.32 8.65
CA ASP A 40 -1.25 20.11 8.87
C ASP A 40 -2.02 20.19 7.54
N PRO A 41 -3.20 19.57 7.42
CA PRO A 41 -3.95 19.57 6.16
C PRO A 41 -4.25 20.95 5.60
N ALA A 42 -4.46 21.96 6.46
CA ALA A 42 -4.78 23.32 6.02
C ALA A 42 -3.57 24.06 5.42
N ARG A 43 -2.36 23.75 5.90
CA ARG A 43 -1.11 24.38 5.47
C ARG A 43 -0.40 23.57 4.40
N ASP A 44 -0.32 22.23 4.60
CA ASP A 44 0.61 21.39 3.86
C ASP A 44 -0.06 20.70 2.66
N TYR A 45 -1.40 20.60 2.63
CA TYR A 45 -2.11 19.97 1.51
C TYR A 45 -2.58 21.03 0.51
N PRO A 46 -2.04 21.04 -0.69
CA PRO A 46 -2.22 22.15 -1.62
C PRO A 46 -3.55 22.08 -2.38
N ILE A 47 -4.67 22.29 -1.69
CA ILE A 47 -5.93 22.61 -2.36
C ILE A 47 -5.81 23.98 -3.04
N GLY A 48 -6.10 24.02 -4.33
CA GLY A 48 -6.06 25.26 -5.11
C GLY A 48 -4.73 25.54 -5.80
N ARG A 49 -3.67 24.79 -5.54
CA ARG A 49 -2.50 24.80 -6.42
C ARG A 49 -2.78 23.96 -7.67
N PRO A 50 -2.35 24.43 -8.84
CA PRO A 50 -2.41 23.60 -10.03
C PRO A 50 -1.51 22.38 -9.88
N ASP A 51 -1.93 21.24 -10.42
CA ASP A 51 -1.23 19.96 -10.31
C ASP A 51 0.18 19.94 -10.95
N TRP A 52 0.50 20.87 -11.86
CA TRP A 52 1.88 21.04 -12.37
C TRP A 52 2.82 21.76 -11.38
N ASP A 53 2.25 22.45 -10.37
CA ASP A 53 2.99 23.15 -9.32
C ASP A 53 3.02 22.38 -7.99
N LEU A 54 2.43 21.20 -8.01
CA LEU A 54 2.23 20.40 -6.80
C LEU A 54 3.47 19.62 -6.40
N GLY A 55 4.63 19.75 -6.86
CA GLY A 55 5.77 18.99 -6.38
C GLY A 55 5.44 17.77 -5.51
N ASP A 56 6.31 17.16 -4.86
CA ASP A 56 6.00 16.10 -3.89
C ASP A 56 5.39 16.71 -2.61
N THR A 57 4.07 16.57 -2.41
CA THR A 57 3.35 17.05 -1.23
C THR A 57 3.89 16.44 0.05
N PHE A 58 4.29 15.17 0.01
CA PHE A 58 4.84 14.46 1.16
C PHE A 58 6.33 14.19 0.96
N ALA A 59 7.10 14.32 2.05
CA ALA A 59 8.46 13.80 2.06
C ALA A 59 8.40 12.31 1.71
N ARG A 60 8.92 11.95 0.56
CA ARG A 60 9.06 10.55 0.16
C ARG A 60 10.32 9.99 0.77
N SER A 61 10.36 8.69 0.96
CA SER A 61 11.64 8.06 1.19
C SER A 61 12.48 8.27 -0.06
N THR A 62 13.48 9.05 0.12
CA THR A 62 14.39 9.46 -0.95
C THR A 62 15.26 8.28 -1.39
N PRO A 63 15.78 8.28 -2.62
CA PRO A 63 16.75 7.30 -3.11
C PRO A 63 17.99 7.12 -2.23
N ASP A 64 18.22 8.00 -1.25
CA ASP A 64 19.32 7.90 -0.29
C ASP A 64 19.22 6.71 0.67
N THR A 65 18.03 6.10 0.84
CA THR A 65 17.87 4.94 1.74
C THR A 65 17.94 3.58 1.05
N TYR A 66 17.87 3.54 -0.27
CA TYR A 66 17.93 2.29 -1.04
C TYR A 66 18.62 2.46 -2.40
N VAL A 67 19.12 1.35 -2.93
CA VAL A 67 19.59 1.22 -4.31
C VAL A 67 18.79 0.10 -4.95
N VAL A 68 18.29 0.31 -6.14
CA VAL A 68 17.66 -0.75 -6.92
C VAL A 68 18.65 -1.22 -7.96
N GLU A 69 18.95 -2.52 -7.95
CA GLU A 69 19.80 -3.09 -8.98
C GLU A 69 19.12 -2.99 -10.35
N PRO A 70 19.82 -2.51 -11.39
CA PRO A 70 19.28 -2.42 -12.72
C PRO A 70 18.86 -3.82 -13.20
N GLN A 71 17.57 -3.96 -13.52
CA GLN A 71 17.09 -5.18 -14.16
C GLN A 71 17.52 -5.14 -15.62
N PRO A 72 18.15 -6.17 -16.19
CA PRO A 72 18.32 -6.27 -17.61
C PRO A 72 16.93 -6.25 -18.24
N LEU A 73 16.73 -5.36 -19.24
CA LEU A 73 15.58 -5.46 -20.12
C LEU A 73 15.60 -6.88 -20.70
N ALA A 74 14.48 -7.63 -20.59
CA ALA A 74 14.39 -8.91 -21.27
C ALA A 74 14.85 -8.72 -22.71
N ALA A 75 15.67 -9.64 -23.22
CA ALA A 75 16.34 -9.50 -24.52
C ALA A 75 15.34 -9.29 -25.69
N ASP A 76 14.07 -9.58 -25.44
CA ASP A 76 12.93 -9.37 -26.34
C ASP A 76 12.05 -8.17 -25.95
N GLY A 77 12.58 -7.25 -25.15
CA GLY A 77 11.94 -6.05 -24.55
C GLY A 77 11.08 -5.17 -25.45
N ALA A 78 10.45 -5.77 -26.42
CA ALA A 78 9.84 -5.12 -27.55
C ALA A 78 8.44 -4.56 -27.31
N HIS A 79 7.67 -4.86 -26.26
CA HIS A 79 6.24 -4.79 -26.51
C HIS A 79 5.33 -4.02 -25.56
N LEU A 80 5.85 -3.44 -24.46
CA LEU A 80 5.02 -2.64 -23.57
C LEU A 80 5.67 -1.30 -23.23
N ARG A 81 6.13 -0.58 -24.27
CA ARG A 81 6.71 0.77 -24.08
C ARG A 81 5.64 1.74 -23.61
N THR A 82 5.98 2.50 -22.56
CA THR A 82 5.11 3.59 -22.12
C THR A 82 4.96 4.65 -23.20
N THR A 83 3.74 5.06 -23.45
CA THR A 83 3.41 6.17 -24.34
C THR A 83 2.97 7.41 -23.55
N LEU A 84 2.79 7.28 -22.23
CA LEU A 84 2.26 8.32 -21.37
C LEU A 84 3.34 9.21 -20.75
N TYR A 85 4.52 8.65 -20.43
CA TYR A 85 5.59 9.38 -19.75
C TYR A 85 6.86 9.42 -20.59
N ARG A 86 7.47 10.60 -20.69
CA ARG A 86 8.77 10.80 -21.35
C ARG A 86 9.90 10.36 -20.41
N HIS A 87 10.14 9.09 -20.20
CA HIS A 87 11.42 8.66 -19.68
C HIS A 87 12.29 8.15 -20.83
N GLN A 88 13.27 8.97 -21.23
CA GLN A 88 14.26 8.66 -22.25
C GLN A 88 15.48 7.89 -21.70
N THR A 89 15.40 7.36 -20.49
CA THR A 89 16.52 6.62 -19.90
C THR A 89 16.40 5.14 -20.24
N THR A 90 17.47 4.59 -20.76
CA THR A 90 17.65 3.15 -21.02
C THR A 90 17.81 2.33 -19.73
N GLN A 91 17.79 2.98 -18.57
CA GLN A 91 17.83 2.37 -17.24
C GLN A 91 16.51 2.65 -16.51
N ARG A 92 15.93 1.60 -15.95
CA ARG A 92 14.73 1.69 -15.12
C ARG A 92 15.12 2.22 -13.75
N GLU A 93 14.74 3.44 -13.43
CA GLU A 93 14.80 3.94 -12.08
C GLU A 93 13.58 3.42 -11.31
N TYR A 94 13.81 2.48 -10.42
CA TYR A 94 12.83 2.08 -9.42
C TYR A 94 12.70 3.20 -8.39
N SER A 95 11.51 3.73 -8.20
CA SER A 95 11.22 4.59 -7.06
C SER A 95 10.12 4.00 -6.22
N TYR A 96 10.42 3.62 -4.96
CA TYR A 96 9.39 3.22 -4.01
C TYR A 96 8.61 4.45 -3.55
N GLN A 97 7.33 4.48 -3.90
CA GLN A 97 6.45 5.58 -3.51
C GLN A 97 5.96 5.37 -2.08
N ARG A 98 6.63 5.98 -1.12
CA ARG A 98 6.23 6.00 0.29
C ARG A 98 6.16 7.44 0.79
N ALA A 99 5.11 7.77 1.52
CA ALA A 99 5.09 9.01 2.28
C ALA A 99 5.81 8.81 3.63
N CYS A 100 6.69 9.72 3.98
CA CYS A 100 7.26 9.83 5.31
C CYS A 100 6.47 10.87 6.10
N GLY A 101 5.91 10.49 7.24
CA GLY A 101 5.13 11.34 8.11
C GLY A 101 4.06 10.60 8.88
N VAL A 102 3.46 11.28 9.84
CA VAL A 102 2.36 10.75 10.63
C VAL A 102 1.19 10.44 9.71
N GLY A 103 0.80 9.16 9.62
CA GLY A 103 -0.13 8.62 8.64
C GLY A 103 0.54 7.68 7.61
N GLY A 104 1.86 7.78 7.41
CA GLY A 104 2.61 6.97 6.46
C GLY A 104 2.01 7.01 5.06
N SER A 105 2.05 5.91 4.32
CA SER A 105 1.51 5.85 2.96
C SER A 105 -0.02 6.04 2.87
N THR A 106 -0.77 6.02 3.99
CA THR A 106 -2.19 6.39 3.97
C THR A 106 -2.41 7.88 3.69
N LEU A 107 -1.39 8.72 3.83
CA LEU A 107 -1.45 10.13 3.44
C LEU A 107 -1.72 10.32 1.94
N HIS A 108 -1.14 9.46 1.09
CA HIS A 108 -1.27 9.53 -0.37
C HIS A 108 -2.02 8.36 -1.00
N PHE A 109 -2.52 7.38 -0.21
CA PHE A 109 -3.32 6.28 -0.78
C PHE A 109 -4.63 6.80 -1.39
N LEU A 110 -5.18 6.03 -2.31
CA LEU A 110 -6.42 6.38 -3.02
C LEU A 110 -7.69 5.98 -2.26
N GLY A 111 -7.53 5.59 -1.00
CA GLY A 111 -8.64 5.22 -0.13
C GLY A 111 -9.14 3.79 -0.30
N GLU A 112 -8.53 2.96 -1.14
CA GLU A 112 -8.97 1.58 -1.32
C GLU A 112 -8.88 0.78 -0.01
N ALA A 113 -10.00 0.15 0.37
CA ALA A 113 -10.16 -0.58 1.61
C ALA A 113 -10.73 -1.96 1.32
N HIS A 114 -9.90 -2.83 0.78
CA HIS A 114 -10.29 -4.16 0.36
C HIS A 114 -10.02 -5.20 1.44
N ARG A 115 -10.99 -6.10 1.67
CA ARG A 115 -10.69 -7.39 2.28
C ARG A 115 -9.95 -8.24 1.25
N PHE A 116 -9.02 -9.08 1.67
CA PHE A 116 -8.53 -10.14 0.80
C PHE A 116 -9.59 -11.24 0.70
N PRO A 117 -9.79 -11.86 -0.47
CA PRO A 117 -10.77 -12.92 -0.62
C PRO A 117 -10.33 -14.19 0.14
N PRO A 118 -11.25 -15.06 0.61
CA PRO A 118 -10.91 -16.24 1.40
C PRO A 118 -9.88 -17.17 0.75
N HIS A 119 -9.91 -17.30 -0.58
CA HIS A 119 -8.98 -18.15 -1.30
C HIS A 119 -7.54 -17.62 -1.29
N ALA A 120 -7.33 -16.30 -1.12
CA ALA A 120 -5.99 -15.72 -1.00
C ALA A 120 -5.22 -16.20 0.25
N PHE A 121 -5.93 -16.70 1.27
CA PHE A 121 -5.34 -17.29 2.47
C PHE A 121 -4.86 -18.75 2.26
N ARG A 122 -5.20 -19.37 1.11
CA ARG A 122 -4.97 -20.80 0.84
C ARG A 122 -4.46 -21.03 -0.59
N MET A 123 -3.63 -20.12 -1.10
CA MET A 123 -3.15 -20.12 -2.49
C MET A 123 -2.39 -21.40 -2.84
N ARG A 124 -1.50 -21.86 -1.93
CA ARG A 124 -0.72 -23.07 -2.14
C ARG A 124 -1.59 -24.31 -2.19
N ARG A 125 -2.52 -24.44 -1.24
CA ARG A 125 -3.43 -25.59 -1.12
C ARG A 125 -4.43 -25.67 -2.26
N LEU A 126 -5.00 -24.53 -2.69
CA LEU A 126 -6.07 -24.50 -3.69
C LEU A 126 -5.54 -24.49 -5.12
N TYR A 127 -4.42 -23.81 -5.37
CA TYR A 127 -3.95 -23.55 -6.73
C TYR A 127 -2.52 -24.01 -7.00
N GLY A 128 -1.84 -24.56 -6.01
CA GLY A 128 -0.45 -25.05 -6.14
C GLY A 128 0.61 -23.94 -6.21
N VAL A 129 0.23 -22.66 -6.05
CA VAL A 129 1.11 -21.48 -6.17
C VAL A 129 1.09 -20.64 -4.91
N GLY A 130 2.09 -19.76 -4.75
CA GLY A 130 2.19 -18.87 -3.60
C GLY A 130 2.40 -19.61 -2.28
N ARG A 131 1.83 -19.06 -1.20
CA ARG A 131 1.92 -19.58 0.17
C ARG A 131 0.54 -19.61 0.82
N ASP A 132 0.31 -20.54 1.75
CA ASP A 132 -0.85 -20.51 2.63
C ASP A 132 -0.54 -19.60 3.83
N TRP A 133 -1.55 -18.91 4.31
CA TRP A 133 -1.47 -18.11 5.53
C TRP A 133 -1.61 -18.99 6.76
N PRO A 134 -0.94 -18.67 7.90
CA PRO A 134 -1.09 -19.40 9.15
C PRO A 134 -2.38 -19.06 9.92
N LEU A 135 -3.30 -18.35 9.28
CA LEU A 135 -4.64 -18.01 9.77
C LEU A 135 -5.64 -18.08 8.62
N THR A 136 -6.93 -18.19 8.96
CA THR A 136 -8.02 -18.23 7.99
C THR A 136 -8.65 -16.86 7.79
N TYR A 137 -9.43 -16.72 6.71
CA TYR A 137 -10.26 -15.53 6.48
C TYR A 137 -11.23 -15.28 7.64
N GLU A 138 -11.86 -16.35 8.14
CA GLU A 138 -12.85 -16.31 9.21
C GLU A 138 -12.27 -15.77 10.53
N GLU A 139 -11.01 -16.08 10.82
CA GLU A 139 -10.30 -15.53 11.99
C GLU A 139 -9.99 -14.04 11.83
N LEU A 140 -9.78 -13.55 10.60
CA LEU A 140 -9.50 -12.14 10.35
C LEU A 140 -10.76 -11.31 10.08
N ALA A 141 -11.86 -11.92 9.65
CA ALA A 141 -13.10 -11.25 9.26
C ALA A 141 -13.68 -10.31 10.34
N PRO A 142 -13.70 -10.65 11.64
CA PRO A 142 -14.14 -9.74 12.70
C PRO A 142 -13.29 -8.46 12.79
N TYR A 143 -11.99 -8.58 12.57
CA TYR A 143 -11.06 -7.44 12.60
C TYR A 143 -11.26 -6.54 11.38
N TYR A 144 -11.48 -7.10 10.20
CA TYR A 144 -11.90 -6.33 9.04
C TYR A 144 -13.13 -5.46 9.35
N GLY A 145 -14.20 -6.05 9.89
CA GLY A 145 -15.43 -5.32 10.22
C GLY A 145 -15.21 -4.19 11.24
N ARG A 146 -14.32 -4.40 12.20
CA ARG A 146 -13.99 -3.37 13.21
C ARG A 146 -13.20 -2.21 12.60
N VAL A 147 -12.22 -2.50 11.75
CA VAL A 147 -11.44 -1.47 11.05
C VAL A 147 -12.33 -0.72 10.06
N GLU A 148 -13.17 -1.40 9.29
CA GLU A 148 -14.14 -0.77 8.39
C GLU A 148 -15.03 0.24 9.12
N ARG A 149 -15.51 -0.10 10.32
CA ARG A 149 -16.28 0.83 11.18
C ARG A 149 -15.45 1.99 11.67
N LEU A 150 -14.22 1.75 12.10
CA LEU A 150 -13.32 2.82 12.58
C LEU A 150 -13.04 3.84 11.47
N LEU A 151 -12.81 3.36 10.25
CA LEU A 151 -12.51 4.19 9.08
C LEU A 151 -13.78 4.81 8.47
N GLY A 152 -14.96 4.22 8.67
CA GLY A 152 -16.18 4.62 7.99
C GLY A 152 -16.18 4.21 6.51
N VAL A 153 -15.72 2.99 6.20
CA VAL A 153 -15.58 2.52 4.82
C VAL A 153 -16.92 2.56 4.09
N ALA A 154 -16.92 3.17 2.89
CA ALA A 154 -18.05 3.17 1.97
C ALA A 154 -17.92 2.00 0.99
N GLY A 155 -18.97 1.19 0.84
CA GLY A 155 -18.89 0.03 -0.05
C GLY A 155 -20.21 -0.70 -0.24
N GLN A 156 -20.16 -1.75 -1.06
CA GLN A 156 -21.25 -2.67 -1.34
C GLN A 156 -20.80 -4.10 -1.08
N ALA A 157 -21.66 -4.90 -0.45
CA ALA A 157 -21.36 -6.32 -0.23
C ALA A 157 -21.20 -7.07 -1.56
N HIS A 158 -20.22 -7.97 -1.59
CA HIS A 158 -19.95 -8.83 -2.74
C HIS A 158 -19.59 -10.25 -2.27
N PRO A 159 -20.07 -11.32 -2.94
CA PRO A 159 -19.85 -12.71 -2.52
C PRO A 159 -18.38 -13.12 -2.37
N LEU A 160 -17.46 -12.52 -3.14
CA LEU A 160 -16.02 -12.76 -3.02
C LEU A 160 -15.44 -12.31 -1.68
N PHE A 161 -16.10 -11.42 -0.96
CA PHE A 161 -15.65 -10.85 0.31
C PHE A 161 -16.72 -11.03 1.38
N PRO A 162 -16.88 -12.25 1.93
CA PRO A 162 -17.93 -12.56 2.89
C PRO A 162 -17.89 -11.63 4.10
N ARG A 163 -19.07 -11.23 4.56
CA ARG A 163 -19.20 -10.33 5.72
C ARG A 163 -20.47 -10.63 6.51
N THR A 164 -20.42 -10.42 7.81
CA THR A 164 -21.57 -10.56 8.69
C THR A 164 -22.30 -9.24 8.92
N GLU A 165 -21.61 -8.12 8.72
CA GLU A 165 -22.14 -6.78 8.94
C GLU A 165 -22.10 -5.94 7.66
N PRO A 166 -23.06 -5.02 7.48
CA PRO A 166 -23.03 -4.11 6.33
C PRO A 166 -21.84 -3.15 6.42
N PHE A 167 -21.52 -2.51 5.31
CA PHE A 167 -20.59 -1.37 5.32
C PHE A 167 -21.14 -0.21 6.15
N PRO A 168 -20.30 0.54 6.88
CA PRO A 168 -20.74 1.69 7.67
C PRO A 168 -21.30 2.83 6.80
N ASN A 169 -20.85 2.94 5.55
CA ASN A 169 -21.35 3.90 4.57
C ASN A 169 -21.77 3.21 3.27
N PRO A 170 -22.80 3.72 2.58
CA PRO A 170 -23.16 3.23 1.25
C PRO A 170 -22.01 3.50 0.24
N PRO A 171 -21.95 2.76 -0.87
CA PRO A 171 -20.94 3.00 -1.88
C PRO A 171 -21.07 4.40 -2.49
N HIS A 172 -19.95 4.92 -3.01
CA HIS A 172 -19.98 6.13 -3.82
C HIS A 172 -20.76 5.90 -5.12
N PRO A 173 -21.46 6.93 -5.66
CA PRO A 173 -22.06 6.83 -6.96
C PRO A 173 -20.97 6.65 -8.03
N LEU A 174 -21.24 5.81 -9.02
CA LEU A 174 -20.33 5.63 -10.15
C LEU A 174 -20.18 6.95 -10.92
N SER A 175 -18.94 7.32 -11.21
CA SER A 175 -18.64 8.47 -12.09
C SER A 175 -19.19 8.24 -13.50
N PRO A 176 -19.38 9.28 -14.31
CA PRO A 176 -19.80 9.11 -15.70
C PRO A 176 -18.90 8.17 -16.51
N VAL A 177 -17.60 8.15 -16.23
CA VAL A 177 -16.64 7.19 -16.82
C VAL A 177 -17.00 5.76 -16.42
N SER A 178 -17.18 5.50 -15.12
CA SER A 178 -17.50 4.16 -14.63
C SER A 178 -18.90 3.69 -15.04
N GLN A 179 -19.84 4.61 -15.22
CA GLN A 179 -21.15 4.27 -15.80
C GLN A 179 -21.02 3.77 -17.25
N ARG A 180 -20.11 4.36 -18.05
CA ARG A 180 -19.80 3.88 -19.41
C ARG A 180 -19.15 2.49 -19.36
N PHE A 181 -18.16 2.29 -18.52
CA PHE A 181 -17.52 0.98 -18.35
C PHE A 181 -18.50 -0.08 -17.78
N ALA A 182 -19.40 0.30 -16.88
CA ALA A 182 -20.46 -0.59 -16.39
C ALA A 182 -21.43 -1.01 -17.50
N ALA A 183 -21.78 -0.09 -18.40
CA ALA A 183 -22.60 -0.43 -19.57
C ALA A 183 -21.85 -1.36 -20.53
N GLY A 184 -20.56 -1.15 -20.76
CA GLY A 184 -19.71 -2.05 -21.55
C GLY A 184 -19.58 -3.44 -20.93
N ALA A 185 -19.33 -3.49 -19.62
CA ALA A 185 -19.24 -4.76 -18.88
C ALA A 185 -20.53 -5.59 -19.00
N ARG A 186 -21.70 -4.96 -18.85
CA ARG A 186 -23.00 -5.64 -19.05
C ARG A 186 -23.17 -6.23 -20.45
N ARG A 187 -22.70 -5.52 -21.51
CA ARG A 187 -22.71 -6.06 -22.88
C ARG A 187 -21.85 -7.31 -23.04
N LEU A 188 -20.83 -7.43 -22.19
CA LEU A 188 -19.92 -8.60 -22.14
C LEU A 188 -20.38 -9.66 -21.13
N GLY A 189 -21.60 -9.54 -20.57
CA GLY A 189 -22.12 -10.47 -19.56
C GLY A 189 -21.42 -10.37 -18.20
N ARG A 190 -20.76 -9.24 -17.90
CA ARG A 190 -19.98 -8.99 -16.68
C ARG A 190 -20.58 -7.86 -15.85
N THR A 191 -20.15 -7.76 -14.57
CA THR A 191 -20.63 -6.73 -13.66
C THR A 191 -19.47 -5.91 -13.11
N LEU A 192 -19.47 -4.62 -13.42
CA LEU A 192 -18.60 -3.64 -12.76
C LEU A 192 -19.28 -3.22 -11.45
N VAL A 193 -18.60 -3.44 -10.33
CA VAL A 193 -19.14 -3.16 -8.99
C VAL A 193 -18.50 -1.91 -8.37
N PRO A 194 -19.24 -1.15 -7.52
CA PRO A 194 -18.65 -0.05 -6.77
C PRO A 194 -17.48 -0.50 -5.91
N ASN A 195 -16.42 0.30 -5.87
CA ASN A 195 -15.24 0.05 -5.06
C ASN A 195 -15.52 0.28 -3.56
N SER A 196 -14.85 -0.47 -2.70
CA SER A 196 -14.84 -0.26 -1.25
C SER A 196 -13.74 0.74 -0.89
N LEU A 197 -14.14 1.90 -0.36
CA LEU A 197 -13.25 3.03 -0.14
C LEU A 197 -13.30 3.53 1.32
N ALA A 198 -12.16 3.73 1.93
CA ALA A 198 -11.99 4.50 3.15
C ALA A 198 -12.08 6.01 2.87
N ILE A 199 -13.13 6.40 2.16
CA ILE A 199 -13.53 7.77 1.82
C ILE A 199 -15.01 7.87 2.16
N LEU A 200 -15.40 8.88 2.92
CA LEU A 200 -16.76 8.98 3.43
C LEU A 200 -17.74 9.40 2.34
N SER A 201 -18.73 8.57 2.04
CA SER A 201 -19.82 8.93 1.11
C SER A 201 -20.96 9.70 1.80
N ARG A 202 -21.00 9.67 3.14
CA ARG A 202 -21.94 10.43 4.00
C ARG A 202 -21.18 10.94 5.23
N PRO A 203 -21.72 11.93 5.97
CA PRO A 203 -21.14 12.34 7.25
C PRO A 203 -20.99 11.14 8.19
N TYR A 204 -19.84 10.98 8.81
CA TYR A 204 -19.55 9.86 9.70
C TYR A 204 -18.57 10.24 10.80
N ALA A 205 -18.87 9.88 12.05
CA ALA A 205 -18.03 10.14 13.24
C ALA A 205 -17.51 11.60 13.32
N GLY A 206 -18.39 12.57 13.04
CA GLY A 206 -18.08 14.00 13.09
C GLY A 206 -17.27 14.54 11.89
N ARG A 207 -16.97 13.70 10.90
CA ARG A 207 -16.25 14.09 9.67
C ARG A 207 -17.25 14.31 8.51
N PRO A 208 -16.98 15.28 7.60
CA PRO A 208 -17.84 15.57 6.46
C PRO A 208 -17.73 14.49 5.37
N PRO A 209 -18.67 14.43 4.42
CA PRO A 209 -18.58 13.55 3.25
C PRO A 209 -17.60 14.11 2.20
N CYS A 210 -17.19 13.24 1.28
CA CYS A 210 -16.34 13.59 0.15
C CYS A 210 -16.93 14.67 -0.75
N VAL A 211 -16.11 15.62 -1.15
CA VAL A 211 -16.46 16.70 -2.09
C VAL A 211 -16.07 16.36 -3.55
N TYR A 212 -15.62 15.14 -3.81
CA TYR A 212 -15.29 14.62 -5.13
C TYR A 212 -14.24 15.43 -5.91
N CYS A 213 -13.27 16.03 -5.19
CA CYS A 213 -12.20 16.84 -5.79
C CYS A 213 -11.10 16.01 -6.48
N LYS A 214 -11.07 14.69 -6.25
CA LYS A 214 -10.07 13.75 -6.78
C LYS A 214 -8.61 14.08 -6.39
N ALA A 215 -8.38 14.74 -5.27
CA ALA A 215 -7.06 15.13 -4.78
C ALA A 215 -6.45 14.14 -3.76
N CYS A 216 -6.99 12.93 -3.65
CA CYS A 216 -6.65 11.95 -2.59
C CYS A 216 -5.16 11.63 -2.51
N TYR A 217 -4.45 11.63 -3.66
CA TYR A 217 -3.02 11.37 -3.72
C TYR A 217 -2.16 12.47 -3.05
N HIS A 218 -2.69 13.68 -2.95
CA HIS A 218 -2.01 14.84 -2.37
C HIS A 218 -2.48 15.19 -0.95
N GLY A 219 -3.15 14.26 -0.27
CA GLY A 219 -3.77 14.48 1.02
C GLY A 219 -5.24 14.90 0.92
N CYS A 220 -5.94 14.92 2.03
CA CYS A 220 -7.34 15.30 2.09
C CYS A 220 -7.55 16.47 3.06
N VAL A 221 -7.69 17.69 2.54
CA VAL A 221 -7.92 18.89 3.36
C VAL A 221 -9.26 18.83 4.08
N VAL A 222 -10.26 18.18 3.47
CA VAL A 222 -11.61 18.07 4.04
C VAL A 222 -11.68 17.05 5.18
N GLY A 223 -10.77 16.07 5.19
CA GLY A 223 -10.76 15.00 6.19
C GLY A 223 -11.79 13.89 5.95
N ASP A 224 -12.36 13.81 4.74
CA ASP A 224 -13.28 12.74 4.35
C ASP A 224 -12.55 11.42 4.02
N LYS A 225 -11.30 11.49 3.55
CA LYS A 225 -10.45 10.32 3.35
C LYS A 225 -9.87 9.87 4.69
N SER A 226 -10.13 8.62 5.05
CA SER A 226 -9.81 8.04 6.36
C SER A 226 -8.37 7.53 6.40
N SER A 227 -7.40 8.41 6.14
CA SER A 227 -5.99 8.13 6.46
C SER A 227 -5.80 8.01 7.98
N VAL A 228 -4.72 7.35 8.38
CA VAL A 228 -4.46 7.02 9.79
C VAL A 228 -4.37 8.26 10.69
N ASP A 229 -3.77 9.33 10.19
CA ASP A 229 -3.68 10.63 10.88
C ASP A 229 -5.04 11.30 11.12
N VAL A 230 -6.03 11.01 10.25
CA VAL A 230 -7.39 11.58 10.33
C VAL A 230 -8.35 10.68 11.11
N ALA A 231 -8.32 9.37 10.89
CA ALA A 231 -9.37 8.47 11.38
C ALA A 231 -8.95 7.63 12.60
N VAL A 232 -7.66 7.40 12.82
CA VAL A 232 -7.18 6.42 13.80
C VAL A 232 -6.40 7.07 14.95
N LEU A 233 -5.37 7.85 14.64
CA LEU A 233 -4.53 8.45 15.66
C LEU A 233 -5.24 9.46 16.55
N PRO A 234 -6.20 10.27 16.09
CA PRO A 234 -6.99 11.12 16.99
C PRO A 234 -7.75 10.32 18.06
N GLU A 235 -8.26 9.14 17.72
CA GLU A 235 -8.92 8.25 18.68
C GLU A 235 -7.93 7.68 19.72
N ALA A 236 -6.71 7.35 19.29
CA ALA A 236 -5.65 6.92 20.20
C ALA A 236 -5.20 8.07 21.12
N GLN A 237 -5.05 9.29 20.59
CA GLN A 237 -4.67 10.48 21.36
C GLN A 237 -5.70 10.86 22.43
N ARG A 238 -7.01 10.70 22.16
CA ARG A 238 -8.08 10.97 23.15
C ARG A 238 -7.96 10.13 24.42
N THR A 239 -7.24 9.00 24.38
CA THR A 239 -6.98 8.20 25.60
C THR A 239 -6.01 8.86 26.57
N GLY A 240 -5.26 9.89 26.14
CA GLY A 240 -4.18 10.52 26.90
C GLY A 240 -2.95 9.62 27.11
N ARG A 241 -2.87 8.48 26.40
CA ARG A 241 -1.83 7.45 26.55
C ARG A 241 -0.88 7.32 25.37
N LEU A 242 -1.06 8.11 24.33
CA LEU A 242 -0.21 8.11 23.13
C LEU A 242 0.73 9.32 23.14
N THR A 243 2.03 9.05 23.08
CA THR A 243 3.07 10.03 22.74
C THR A 243 3.53 9.78 21.30
N VAL A 244 3.54 10.81 20.46
CA VAL A 244 4.03 10.73 19.07
C VAL A 244 5.34 11.52 18.97
N ALA A 245 6.43 10.85 18.64
CA ALA A 245 7.74 11.44 18.38
C ALA A 245 7.99 11.47 16.86
N THR A 246 7.97 12.65 16.26
CA THR A 246 8.24 12.90 14.84
C THR A 246 9.70 13.29 14.61
N GLY A 247 10.17 13.22 13.34
CA GLY A 247 11.56 13.54 12.99
C GLY A 247 12.57 12.64 13.69
N SER A 248 12.17 11.39 13.97
CA SER A 248 12.90 10.44 14.82
C SER A 248 13.18 9.13 14.05
N VAL A 249 14.45 8.84 13.80
CA VAL A 249 14.89 7.68 13.01
C VAL A 249 15.37 6.55 13.92
N VAL A 250 14.64 5.44 13.94
CA VAL A 250 15.05 4.24 14.65
C VAL A 250 16.17 3.54 13.87
N THR A 251 17.31 3.33 14.51
CA THR A 251 18.48 2.71 13.88
C THR A 251 18.68 1.26 14.29
N HIS A 252 18.31 0.89 15.54
CA HIS A 252 18.49 -0.47 16.06
C HIS A 252 17.35 -0.85 17.00
N VAL A 253 17.03 -2.13 17.01
CA VAL A 253 16.29 -2.80 18.08
C VAL A 253 17.32 -3.37 19.07
N LEU A 254 17.08 -3.15 20.36
CA LEU A 254 17.97 -3.60 21.45
C LEU A 254 17.34 -4.81 22.16
N LEU A 255 18.19 -5.79 22.48
CA LEU A 255 17.80 -6.98 23.24
C LEU A 255 18.43 -6.98 24.64
N ASP A 256 17.71 -7.50 25.60
CA ASP A 256 18.20 -7.79 26.93
C ASP A 256 19.07 -9.08 26.96
N ARG A 257 19.62 -9.41 28.13
CA ARG A 257 20.43 -10.62 28.30
C ARG A 257 19.65 -11.92 28.12
N ARG A 258 18.31 -11.89 28.18
CA ARG A 258 17.44 -13.05 27.95
C ARG A 258 17.08 -13.19 26.46
N GLY A 259 17.44 -12.18 25.65
CA GLY A 259 17.13 -12.12 24.23
C GLY A 259 15.72 -11.61 23.93
N GLU A 260 15.06 -10.98 24.89
CA GLU A 260 13.81 -10.26 24.67
C GLU A 260 14.10 -8.81 24.22
N ALA A 261 13.19 -8.20 23.47
CA ALA A 261 13.32 -6.80 23.09
C ALA A 261 13.20 -5.89 24.31
N GLU A 262 14.25 -5.12 24.61
CA GLU A 262 14.23 -4.15 25.71
C GLU A 262 13.95 -2.73 25.29
N GLY A 263 14.09 -2.41 23.99
CA GLY A 263 13.88 -1.06 23.47
C GLY A 263 14.50 -0.84 22.11
N ILE A 264 14.69 0.45 21.79
CA ILE A 264 15.22 0.90 20.50
C ILE A 264 16.27 1.99 20.69
N ARG A 265 17.19 2.09 19.71
CA ARG A 265 18.09 3.24 19.54
C ARG A 265 17.52 4.15 18.47
N VAL A 266 17.46 5.45 18.74
CA VAL A 266 16.81 6.46 17.91
C VAL A 266 17.72 7.66 17.74
N LEU A 267 17.71 8.25 16.55
CA LEU A 267 18.28 9.56 16.27
C LEU A 267 17.10 10.56 16.24
N GLU A 268 17.10 11.52 17.17
CA GLU A 268 16.02 12.49 17.34
C GLU A 268 16.40 13.88 16.89
N GLY A 269 15.46 14.56 16.23
CA GLY A 269 15.58 15.96 15.83
C GLY A 269 16.58 16.23 14.70
N ALA A 270 16.72 17.50 14.35
CA ALA A 270 17.63 17.94 13.30
C ALA A 270 19.11 17.65 13.64
N ASP A 271 19.47 17.74 14.92
CA ASP A 271 20.83 17.50 15.42
C ASP A 271 21.17 16.02 15.56
N LYS A 272 20.22 15.11 15.25
CA LYS A 272 20.39 13.66 15.30
C LYS A 272 20.93 13.15 16.65
N VAL A 273 20.37 13.65 17.74
CA VAL A 273 20.77 13.25 19.09
C VAL A 273 20.38 11.77 19.31
N GLU A 274 21.40 10.93 19.61
CA GLU A 274 21.14 9.53 19.90
C GLU A 274 20.47 9.36 21.27
N ARG A 275 19.37 8.61 21.30
CA ARG A 275 18.64 8.24 22.53
C ARG A 275 18.26 6.75 22.51
N ILE A 276 18.02 6.24 23.72
CA ILE A 276 17.50 4.89 23.93
C ILE A 276 16.15 5.00 24.61
N HIS A 277 15.12 4.47 23.96
CA HIS A 277 13.80 4.29 24.56
C HIS A 277 13.56 2.82 24.90
N ARG A 278 13.03 2.55 26.08
CA ARG A 278 12.75 1.21 26.59
C ARG A 278 11.26 0.99 26.80
N ALA A 279 10.79 -0.22 26.46
CA ALA A 279 9.43 -0.67 26.70
C ALA A 279 9.38 -2.20 26.81
N ARG A 280 8.27 -2.72 27.39
CA ARG A 280 8.05 -4.15 27.52
C ARG A 280 7.58 -4.81 26.21
N LEU A 281 6.91 -4.06 25.34
CA LEU A 281 6.40 -4.52 24.06
C LEU A 281 6.98 -3.66 22.92
N LEU A 282 7.35 -4.27 21.82
CA LEU A 282 7.87 -3.60 20.64
C LEU A 282 7.09 -4.01 19.40
N PHE A 283 6.61 -3.01 18.65
CA PHE A 283 5.92 -3.17 17.38
C PHE A 283 6.69 -2.48 16.27
N LEU A 284 7.05 -3.22 15.23
CA LEU A 284 7.68 -2.68 14.02
C LEU A 284 6.63 -2.55 12.93
N ALA A 285 6.49 -1.35 12.39
CA ALA A 285 5.48 -0.98 11.41
C ALA A 285 6.02 0.04 10.38
N ALA A 286 7.33 -0.07 10.06
CA ALA A 286 8.01 0.87 9.17
C ALA A 286 7.81 0.53 7.67
N GLY A 287 7.07 -0.55 7.35
CA GLY A 287 6.77 -0.98 5.99
C GLY A 287 7.75 -2.00 5.43
N ALA A 288 7.39 -2.61 4.29
CA ALA A 288 8.07 -3.77 3.73
C ALA A 288 9.54 -3.54 3.29
N ILE A 289 10.02 -2.32 3.29
CA ILE A 289 11.42 -1.99 3.00
C ILE A 289 12.18 -1.62 4.27
N GLU A 290 11.64 -0.71 5.08
CA GLU A 290 12.37 -0.20 6.26
C GLU A 290 12.31 -1.15 7.46
N THR A 291 11.25 -1.96 7.62
CA THR A 291 11.20 -2.97 8.69
C THR A 291 12.28 -4.03 8.51
N PRO A 292 12.44 -4.72 7.35
CA PRO A 292 13.55 -5.64 7.17
C PRO A 292 14.92 -4.94 7.21
N ARG A 293 15.04 -3.69 6.72
CA ARG A 293 16.27 -2.91 6.85
C ARG A 293 16.67 -2.72 8.31
N LEU A 294 15.73 -2.33 9.16
CA LEU A 294 15.94 -2.17 10.60
C LEU A 294 16.33 -3.50 11.26
N LEU A 295 15.66 -4.58 10.93
CA LEU A 295 15.97 -5.91 11.45
C LEU A 295 17.36 -6.36 11.03
N LEU A 296 17.72 -6.26 9.76
CA LEU A 296 19.06 -6.62 9.24
C LEU A 296 20.18 -5.76 9.86
N ASN A 297 19.91 -4.47 10.13
CA ASN A 297 20.86 -3.57 10.78
C ASN A 297 21.00 -3.84 12.30
N SER A 298 20.01 -4.46 12.94
CA SER A 298 19.99 -4.76 14.38
C SER A 298 20.75 -6.05 14.69
N ARG A 299 22.07 -6.05 14.41
CA ARG A 299 22.97 -7.18 14.65
C ARG A 299 23.34 -7.28 16.13
N SER A 300 23.53 -8.50 16.61
CA SER A 300 23.99 -8.80 17.97
C SER A 300 24.72 -10.14 18.00
N PRO A 301 25.44 -10.51 19.11
CA PRO A 301 26.03 -11.82 19.21
C PRO A 301 25.08 -13.00 19.02
N ARG A 302 23.80 -12.83 19.41
CA ARG A 302 22.74 -13.82 19.18
C ARG A 302 22.23 -13.83 17.73
N PHE A 303 22.22 -12.68 17.06
CA PHE A 303 21.74 -12.51 15.70
C PHE A 303 22.80 -11.82 14.83
N PRO A 304 23.90 -12.51 14.48
CA PRO A 304 25.06 -11.90 13.78
C PRO A 304 24.71 -11.44 12.36
N HIS A 305 23.67 -12.03 11.74
CA HIS A 305 23.21 -11.71 10.38
C HIS A 305 21.98 -10.80 10.35
N GLY A 306 21.65 -10.14 11.48
CA GLY A 306 20.46 -9.31 11.66
C GLY A 306 19.43 -9.96 12.56
N LEU A 307 18.68 -9.14 13.29
CA LEU A 307 17.64 -9.58 14.21
C LEU A 307 16.56 -10.39 13.47
N LEU A 308 16.16 -11.53 14.04
CA LEU A 308 15.18 -12.49 13.48
C LEU A 308 15.64 -13.16 12.16
N ASN A 309 16.93 -13.08 11.80
CA ASN A 309 17.42 -13.57 10.50
C ASN A 309 18.25 -14.86 10.62
N ASP A 310 17.94 -15.71 11.59
CA ASP A 310 18.65 -16.99 11.82
C ASP A 310 18.56 -17.94 10.61
N HIS A 311 17.43 -17.88 9.88
CA HIS A 311 17.16 -18.70 8.70
C HIS A 311 17.36 -17.95 7.37
N GLY A 312 17.88 -16.73 7.40
CA GLY A 312 18.10 -15.92 6.18
C GLY A 312 16.82 -15.48 5.46
N LEU A 313 15.70 -15.35 6.21
CA LEU A 313 14.38 -15.06 5.64
C LEU A 313 14.00 -13.57 5.68
N VAL A 314 14.65 -12.77 6.55
CA VAL A 314 14.42 -11.33 6.62
C VAL A 314 14.88 -10.66 5.33
N GLY A 315 13.99 -9.93 4.70
CA GLY A 315 14.23 -9.23 3.43
C GLY A 315 13.95 -10.07 2.19
N THR A 316 13.62 -11.36 2.31
CA THR A 316 13.30 -12.23 1.16
C THR A 316 11.80 -12.22 0.83
N HIS A 317 11.42 -12.79 -0.32
CA HIS A 317 10.03 -12.89 -0.79
C HIS A 317 9.35 -11.52 -1.01
N LEU A 318 10.12 -10.50 -1.36
CA LEU A 318 9.53 -9.21 -1.74
C LEU A 318 8.58 -9.41 -2.92
N MET A 319 7.36 -8.95 -2.75
CA MET A 319 6.33 -8.96 -3.78
C MET A 319 5.95 -7.53 -4.15
N GLU A 320 5.66 -7.36 -5.44
CA GLU A 320 5.13 -6.13 -6.02
C GLU A 320 3.93 -6.44 -6.90
N ASN A 321 3.10 -5.46 -7.21
CA ASN A 321 2.01 -5.72 -8.13
C ASN A 321 2.49 -5.78 -9.57
N VAL A 322 1.92 -6.71 -10.32
CA VAL A 322 1.98 -6.73 -11.78
C VAL A 322 0.81 -5.91 -12.31
N TYR A 323 1.06 -4.77 -12.96
CA TYR A 323 0.00 -3.87 -13.39
C TYR A 323 0.10 -3.45 -14.84
N ILE A 324 -1.05 -3.09 -15.40
CA ILE A 324 -1.22 -2.40 -16.66
C ILE A 324 -2.22 -1.25 -16.50
N ALA A 325 -1.83 -0.07 -16.91
CA ALA A 325 -2.70 1.09 -17.00
C ALA A 325 -2.91 1.43 -18.48
N ARG A 326 -4.15 1.32 -18.94
CA ARG A 326 -4.53 1.63 -20.33
C ARG A 326 -5.37 2.88 -20.35
N LEU A 327 -4.93 3.89 -21.10
CA LEU A 327 -5.62 5.16 -21.26
C LEU A 327 -6.42 5.20 -22.55
N TYR A 328 -7.64 5.68 -22.47
CA TYR A 328 -8.61 5.75 -23.57
C TYR A 328 -9.25 7.14 -23.67
N TYR A 329 -9.80 7.45 -24.84
CA TYR A 329 -10.65 8.62 -25.05
C TYR A 329 -12.08 8.20 -25.40
N PHE A 330 -13.04 8.79 -24.71
CA PHE A 330 -14.44 8.77 -25.14
C PHE A 330 -14.70 9.87 -26.17
N PRO A 331 -15.72 9.71 -27.02
CA PRO A 331 -16.10 10.76 -27.97
C PRO A 331 -16.64 12.02 -27.28
N GLU A 332 -17.24 11.87 -26.08
CA GLU A 332 -17.78 12.95 -25.28
C GLU A 332 -16.96 13.21 -24.00
N ARG A 333 -17.16 14.40 -23.41
CA ARG A 333 -16.57 14.75 -22.11
C ARG A 333 -17.39 14.15 -20.98
N LEU A 334 -16.71 13.38 -20.13
CA LEU A 334 -17.29 12.66 -18.98
C LEU A 334 -16.84 13.23 -17.62
N ALA A 335 -16.30 14.46 -17.62
CA ALA A 335 -15.74 15.11 -16.41
C ALA A 335 -14.78 14.18 -15.63
N SER A 336 -13.95 13.41 -16.32
CA SER A 336 -13.09 12.36 -15.76
C SER A 336 -12.08 12.85 -14.71
N HIS A 337 -11.84 14.16 -14.64
CA HIS A 337 -11.01 14.84 -13.65
C HIS A 337 -11.69 15.02 -12.28
N ARG A 338 -12.94 14.60 -12.10
CA ARG A 338 -13.70 14.67 -10.85
C ARG A 338 -14.10 13.29 -10.35
N GLY A 339 -14.52 13.19 -9.10
CA GLY A 339 -14.95 11.94 -8.47
C GLY A 339 -13.99 11.44 -7.40
N VAL A 340 -14.22 10.23 -6.90
CA VAL A 340 -13.21 9.48 -6.16
C VAL A 340 -12.22 8.86 -7.16
N PRO A 341 -10.98 8.52 -6.76
CA PRO A 341 -9.95 8.09 -7.71
C PRO A 341 -10.34 6.83 -8.50
N ILE A 342 -10.66 5.76 -7.81
CA ILE A 342 -11.03 4.46 -8.38
C ILE A 342 -12.39 4.11 -7.78
N ASP A 343 -13.47 4.32 -8.53
CA ASP A 343 -14.83 4.17 -8.01
C ASP A 343 -15.49 2.83 -8.30
N ALA A 344 -14.88 1.99 -9.17
CA ALA A 344 -15.45 0.70 -9.52
C ALA A 344 -14.40 -0.33 -9.95
N HIS A 345 -14.75 -1.62 -9.75
CA HIS A 345 -13.94 -2.79 -10.12
C HIS A 345 -14.74 -3.82 -10.92
N LEU A 346 -14.04 -4.48 -11.83
CA LEU A 346 -14.44 -5.74 -12.42
C LEU A 346 -13.67 -6.86 -11.69
N LEU A 347 -14.39 -7.70 -10.97
CA LEU A 347 -13.83 -8.70 -10.03
C LEU A 347 -13.81 -10.13 -10.58
N ASP A 348 -14.24 -10.33 -11.81
CA ASP A 348 -14.38 -11.66 -12.45
C ASP A 348 -13.09 -12.48 -12.45
N PHE A 349 -11.93 -11.82 -12.38
CA PHE A 349 -10.61 -12.44 -12.51
C PHE A 349 -9.83 -12.52 -11.19
N VAL A 350 -10.43 -12.11 -10.07
CA VAL A 350 -9.79 -12.15 -8.75
C VAL A 350 -9.53 -13.57 -8.27
N THR A 351 -10.40 -14.52 -8.68
CA THR A 351 -10.17 -15.92 -8.40
C THR A 351 -9.15 -16.50 -9.39
N PRO A 352 -8.02 -17.07 -8.90
CA PRO A 352 -7.03 -17.70 -9.76
C PRO A 352 -7.59 -18.82 -10.64
N SER A 353 -7.09 -18.91 -11.87
CA SER A 353 -7.46 -19.95 -12.83
C SER A 353 -6.20 -20.53 -13.49
N PRO A 354 -5.45 -21.44 -12.83
CA PRO A 354 -4.21 -21.98 -13.37
C PRO A 354 -4.40 -22.69 -14.71
N ALA A 355 -5.49 -23.45 -14.88
CA ALA A 355 -5.85 -24.12 -16.15
C ALA A 355 -6.12 -23.11 -17.28
N GLY A 356 -6.57 -21.91 -16.95
CA GLY A 356 -6.76 -20.79 -17.88
C GLY A 356 -5.51 -19.93 -18.08
N GLY A 357 -4.32 -20.37 -17.63
CA GLY A 357 -3.06 -19.63 -17.72
C GLY A 357 -2.93 -18.45 -16.76
N CYS A 358 -3.77 -18.39 -15.72
CA CYS A 358 -3.76 -17.36 -14.68
C CYS A 358 -3.56 -17.99 -13.30
N PRO A 359 -2.33 -18.35 -12.94
CA PRO A 359 -2.04 -18.90 -11.61
C PRO A 359 -2.21 -17.85 -10.49
N GLN A 360 -2.17 -16.56 -10.83
CA GLN A 360 -2.46 -15.43 -9.93
C GLN A 360 -3.83 -14.83 -10.26
N GLY A 361 -4.50 -14.24 -9.26
CA GLY A 361 -5.68 -13.43 -9.49
C GLY A 361 -5.34 -11.98 -9.88
N PHE A 362 -6.28 -11.31 -10.54
CA PHE A 362 -6.19 -9.89 -10.85
C PHE A 362 -7.56 -9.22 -10.87
N SER A 363 -7.57 -7.89 -10.74
CA SER A 363 -8.75 -7.06 -10.93
C SER A 363 -8.56 -6.06 -12.05
N LEU A 364 -9.66 -5.59 -12.65
CA LEU A 364 -9.65 -4.45 -13.55
C LEU A 364 -10.44 -3.32 -12.90
N SER A 365 -9.83 -2.15 -12.79
CA SER A 365 -10.39 -1.00 -12.10
C SER A 365 -10.72 0.12 -13.06
N SER A 366 -11.88 0.74 -12.90
CA SER A 366 -12.21 1.98 -13.58
C SER A 366 -11.55 3.14 -12.85
N TYR A 367 -10.70 3.84 -13.54
CA TYR A 367 -10.01 5.01 -13.05
C TYR A 367 -10.23 6.17 -14.03
N GLY A 368 -10.85 7.25 -13.58
CA GLY A 368 -11.07 8.42 -14.44
C GLY A 368 -9.75 9.05 -14.90
N ALA A 369 -9.48 10.29 -14.56
CA ALA A 369 -8.16 10.88 -14.77
C ALA A 369 -7.19 10.38 -13.71
N PRO A 370 -6.01 9.84 -14.07
CA PRO A 370 -4.95 9.59 -13.11
C PRO A 370 -4.46 10.91 -12.49
N ASP A 371 -3.79 10.81 -11.35
CA ASP A 371 -3.16 11.95 -10.70
C ASP A 371 -2.16 12.62 -11.65
N GLY A 372 -2.06 13.95 -11.63
CA GLY A 372 -1.27 14.73 -12.58
C GLY A 372 -1.97 15.02 -13.91
N LEU A 373 -3.22 14.58 -14.13
CA LEU A 373 -4.02 14.89 -15.34
C LEU A 373 -5.33 15.63 -15.03
N LYS A 374 -5.42 16.29 -13.88
CA LYS A 374 -6.66 16.90 -13.38
C LYS A 374 -6.97 18.27 -13.97
N THR A 375 -5.94 18.98 -14.41
CA THR A 375 -6.11 20.29 -15.04
C THR A 375 -5.83 20.25 -16.53
N PRO A 376 -6.39 21.19 -17.32
CA PRO A 376 -6.07 21.27 -18.75
C PRO A 376 -4.57 21.42 -19.04
N ALA A 377 -3.84 22.11 -18.15
CA ALA A 377 -2.41 22.34 -18.35
C ALA A 377 -1.58 21.07 -18.11
N SER A 378 -1.79 20.36 -16.98
CA SER A 378 -1.08 19.10 -16.74
C SER A 378 -1.44 18.02 -17.77
N PHE A 379 -2.70 17.97 -18.20
CA PHE A 379 -3.11 17.11 -19.30
C PHE A 379 -2.39 17.47 -20.61
N ALA A 380 -2.30 18.76 -20.93
CA ALA A 380 -1.61 19.25 -22.13
C ALA A 380 -0.11 18.90 -22.13
N LEU A 381 0.53 18.94 -20.96
CA LEU A 381 1.95 18.59 -20.81
C LEU A 381 2.22 17.08 -20.92
N SER A 382 1.27 16.25 -20.52
CA SER A 382 1.51 14.82 -20.27
C SER A 382 0.97 13.91 -21.38
N VAL A 383 -0.18 14.22 -22.00
CA VAL A 383 -0.90 13.25 -22.84
C VAL A 383 -0.88 13.58 -24.33
N PRO A 384 -1.45 14.70 -24.84
CA PRO A 384 -1.42 14.96 -26.25
C PRO A 384 -0.04 15.48 -26.67
N ARG A 385 0.57 14.82 -27.65
CA ARG A 385 1.82 15.31 -28.23
C ARG A 385 1.54 16.45 -29.22
N GLY A 386 2.42 17.45 -29.25
CA GLY A 386 2.36 18.53 -30.22
C GLY A 386 2.56 19.92 -29.63
N HIS A 387 2.38 20.93 -30.45
CA HIS A 387 2.49 22.35 -30.10
C HIS A 387 1.52 23.19 -30.93
N GLY A 388 1.34 24.47 -30.56
CA GLY A 388 0.55 25.43 -31.31
C GLY A 388 -0.97 25.14 -31.34
N ARG A 389 -1.64 25.52 -32.41
CA ARG A 389 -3.10 25.44 -32.55
C ARG A 389 -3.62 24.02 -32.46
N LEU A 390 -3.01 23.07 -33.18
CA LEU A 390 -3.44 21.66 -33.18
C LEU A 390 -3.34 21.03 -31.80
N HIS A 391 -2.31 21.38 -31.02
CA HIS A 391 -2.17 20.90 -29.67
C HIS A 391 -3.31 21.43 -28.76
N ARG A 392 -3.64 22.73 -28.84
CA ARG A 392 -4.76 23.32 -28.09
C ARG A 392 -6.09 22.67 -28.46
N GLU A 393 -6.34 22.40 -29.72
CA GLU A 393 -7.55 21.72 -30.20
C GLU A 393 -7.64 20.29 -29.65
N ARG A 394 -6.52 19.54 -29.60
CA ARG A 394 -6.45 18.21 -28.99
C ARG A 394 -6.74 18.25 -27.48
N VAL A 395 -6.11 19.18 -26.76
CA VAL A 395 -6.40 19.39 -25.33
C VAL A 395 -7.86 19.72 -25.12
N ALA A 396 -8.41 20.67 -25.87
CA ALA A 396 -9.81 21.06 -25.78
C ALA A 396 -10.77 19.91 -26.08
N ARG A 397 -10.43 19.03 -27.00
CA ARG A 397 -11.23 17.85 -27.35
C ARG A 397 -11.19 16.77 -26.26
N HIS A 398 -10.02 16.45 -25.72
CA HIS A 398 -9.80 15.25 -24.94
C HIS A 398 -9.76 15.47 -23.44
N PHE A 399 -9.54 16.70 -22.95
CA PHE A 399 -9.61 16.98 -21.52
C PHE A 399 -11.01 16.71 -20.96
N GLY A 400 -11.08 15.86 -19.93
CA GLY A 400 -12.33 15.39 -19.34
C GLY A 400 -13.06 14.29 -20.15
N ALA A 401 -12.52 13.90 -21.32
CA ALA A 401 -12.98 12.75 -22.10
C ALA A 401 -12.08 11.51 -21.96
N HIS A 402 -10.94 11.65 -21.30
CA HIS A 402 -10.02 10.54 -21.05
C HIS A 402 -10.49 9.66 -19.88
N ALA A 403 -10.16 8.40 -19.95
CA ALA A 403 -10.42 7.42 -18.92
C ALA A 403 -9.31 6.36 -18.91
N MET A 404 -9.14 5.69 -17.77
CA MET A 404 -8.14 4.66 -17.63
C MET A 404 -8.77 3.37 -17.09
N ILE A 405 -8.34 2.23 -17.59
CA ILE A 405 -8.55 0.94 -16.96
C ILE A 405 -7.19 0.53 -16.37
N LEU A 406 -7.19 0.27 -15.07
CA LEU A 406 -6.03 -0.24 -14.34
C LEU A 406 -6.24 -1.73 -14.08
N GLY A 407 -5.42 -2.58 -14.69
CA GLY A 407 -5.32 -3.99 -14.33
C GLY A 407 -4.26 -4.16 -13.26
N LEU A 408 -4.60 -4.85 -12.17
CA LEU A 408 -3.72 -5.09 -11.04
C LEU A 408 -3.73 -6.57 -10.68
N ALA A 409 -2.59 -7.23 -10.83
CA ALA A 409 -2.39 -8.64 -10.50
C ALA A 409 -1.42 -8.80 -9.33
N GLU A 410 -1.54 -9.92 -8.65
CA GLU A 410 -0.62 -10.37 -7.62
C GLU A 410 0.69 -10.83 -8.23
N GLN A 411 1.82 -10.46 -7.64
CA GLN A 411 3.10 -11.15 -7.84
C GLN A 411 3.25 -12.27 -6.82
N LEU A 412 3.67 -13.45 -7.26
CA LEU A 412 3.89 -14.57 -6.34
C LEU A 412 5.18 -14.38 -5.54
N PRO A 413 5.21 -14.81 -4.24
CA PRO A 413 6.39 -14.72 -3.40
C PRO A 413 7.52 -15.59 -3.95
N ARG A 414 8.73 -15.00 -4.07
CA ARG A 414 9.94 -15.65 -4.57
C ARG A 414 11.12 -15.26 -3.69
N GLN A 415 11.93 -16.22 -3.31
CA GLN A 415 13.08 -15.98 -2.43
C GLN A 415 14.13 -15.08 -3.08
N GLU A 416 14.22 -15.09 -4.42
CA GLU A 416 15.15 -14.28 -5.20
C GLU A 416 14.77 -12.79 -5.21
N ASN A 417 13.49 -12.46 -5.01
CA ASN A 417 13.05 -11.09 -4.81
C ASN A 417 13.32 -10.71 -3.36
N ARG A 418 14.33 -9.87 -3.15
CA ARG A 418 14.87 -9.64 -1.81
C ARG A 418 15.49 -8.27 -1.60
N LEU A 419 15.78 -8.01 -0.34
CA LEU A 419 16.52 -6.86 0.15
C LEU A 419 17.80 -7.37 0.84
N HIS A 420 18.91 -6.65 0.66
CA HIS A 420 20.12 -6.86 1.47
C HIS A 420 20.79 -5.52 1.79
N LEU A 421 21.54 -5.46 2.89
CA LEU A 421 22.22 -4.24 3.29
C LEU A 421 23.48 -4.01 2.43
N LEU A 422 23.74 -2.75 2.13
CA LEU A 422 24.98 -2.24 1.57
C LEU A 422 25.78 -1.60 2.73
N ASP A 423 26.55 -2.42 3.44
CA ASP A 423 27.23 -2.02 4.68
C ASP A 423 28.24 -0.87 4.48
N ASP A 424 28.79 -0.74 3.28
CA ASP A 424 29.74 0.30 2.86
C ASP A 424 29.08 1.59 2.34
N GLN A 425 27.74 1.62 2.26
CA GLN A 425 26.96 2.73 1.72
C GLN A 425 25.93 3.23 2.72
N PRO A 426 26.32 3.96 3.77
CA PRO A 426 25.37 4.50 4.73
C PRO A 426 24.55 5.65 4.13
N ASP A 427 23.33 5.80 4.64
CA ASP A 427 22.50 6.99 4.37
C ASP A 427 22.92 8.20 5.23
N ALA A 428 22.18 9.29 5.13
CA ALA A 428 22.43 10.53 5.89
C ALA A 428 22.34 10.34 7.43
N HIS A 429 21.82 9.21 7.92
CA HIS A 429 21.71 8.88 9.34
C HIS A 429 22.76 7.82 9.78
N GLY A 430 23.70 7.48 8.91
CA GLY A 430 24.72 6.46 9.19
C GLY A 430 24.19 5.04 9.16
N VAL A 431 22.96 4.80 8.67
CA VAL A 431 22.35 3.47 8.55
C VAL A 431 22.63 2.92 7.15
N PRO A 432 23.14 1.67 7.02
CA PRO A 432 23.35 1.06 5.73
C PRO A 432 22.12 1.15 4.81
N ARG A 433 22.34 1.51 3.54
CA ARG A 433 21.30 1.47 2.51
C ARG A 433 20.92 0.02 2.21
N VAL A 434 19.77 -0.21 1.59
CA VAL A 434 19.40 -1.55 1.09
C VAL A 434 19.50 -1.57 -0.44
N ALA A 435 20.07 -2.65 -0.96
CA ALA A 435 19.86 -3.05 -2.34
C ALA A 435 18.53 -3.81 -2.46
N ILE A 436 17.79 -3.54 -3.51
CA ILE A 436 16.49 -4.14 -3.77
C ILE A 436 16.56 -4.92 -5.08
N GLU A 437 16.39 -6.23 -5.01
CA GLU A 437 16.33 -7.12 -6.15
C GLU A 437 14.88 -7.58 -6.36
N VAL A 438 14.26 -7.17 -7.47
CA VAL A 438 12.92 -7.62 -7.89
C VAL A 438 12.98 -8.10 -9.33
N ARG A 439 12.51 -9.30 -9.58
CA ARG A 439 12.45 -9.88 -10.91
C ARG A 439 11.01 -10.20 -11.28
N PHE A 440 10.62 -9.77 -12.46
CA PHE A 440 9.39 -10.22 -13.11
C PHE A 440 9.68 -11.47 -13.92
N THR A 441 8.76 -12.42 -13.91
CA THR A 441 8.91 -13.74 -14.52
C THR A 441 8.06 -13.88 -15.77
N ALA A 442 8.19 -15.02 -16.44
CA ALA A 442 7.32 -15.36 -17.56
C ALA A 442 5.83 -15.44 -17.17
N ASP A 443 5.54 -15.84 -15.91
CA ASP A 443 4.16 -15.85 -15.40
C ASP A 443 3.61 -14.43 -15.25
N ASP A 444 4.41 -13.52 -14.67
CA ASP A 444 4.05 -12.11 -14.51
C ASP A 444 3.81 -11.45 -15.88
N ARG A 445 4.63 -11.81 -16.88
CA ARG A 445 4.46 -11.35 -18.26
C ARG A 445 3.15 -11.88 -18.88
N ARG A 446 2.86 -13.17 -18.73
CA ARG A 446 1.60 -13.75 -19.21
C ARG A 446 0.38 -13.08 -18.59
N MET A 447 0.46 -12.68 -17.32
CA MET A 447 -0.62 -11.91 -16.67
C MET A 447 -0.84 -10.56 -17.38
N LEU A 448 0.22 -9.82 -17.71
CA LEU A 448 0.10 -8.57 -18.47
C LEU A 448 -0.50 -8.80 -19.85
N GLU A 449 0.02 -9.80 -20.58
CA GLU A 449 -0.46 -10.19 -21.92
C GLU A 449 -1.95 -10.57 -21.91
N ARG A 450 -2.44 -11.14 -20.80
CA ARG A 450 -3.86 -11.44 -20.62
C ARG A 450 -4.70 -10.21 -20.26
N MET A 451 -4.20 -9.31 -19.40
CA MET A 451 -4.94 -8.14 -18.98
C MET A 451 -5.18 -7.13 -20.11
N VAL A 452 -4.20 -6.98 -21.02
CA VAL A 452 -4.28 -6.01 -22.12
C VAL A 452 -5.53 -6.20 -23.01
N PRO A 453 -5.77 -7.39 -23.61
CA PRO A 453 -6.95 -7.58 -24.47
C PRO A 453 -8.27 -7.44 -23.69
N LEU A 454 -8.32 -7.82 -22.41
CA LEU A 454 -9.51 -7.64 -21.58
C LEU A 454 -9.82 -6.15 -21.31
N CYS A 455 -8.78 -5.32 -21.11
CA CYS A 455 -8.96 -3.88 -21.02
C CYS A 455 -9.52 -3.31 -22.33
N ASP A 456 -8.99 -3.74 -23.49
CA ASP A 456 -9.42 -3.26 -24.80
C ASP A 456 -10.83 -3.75 -25.15
N GLU A 457 -11.18 -4.99 -24.79
CA GLU A 457 -12.52 -5.54 -24.94
C GLU A 457 -13.55 -4.71 -24.15
N LEU A 458 -13.26 -4.46 -22.85
CA LEU A 458 -14.12 -3.64 -22.02
C LEU A 458 -14.24 -2.22 -22.55
N ALA A 459 -13.14 -1.61 -22.95
CA ALA A 459 -13.11 -0.25 -23.50
C ALA A 459 -13.94 -0.15 -24.80
N THR A 460 -13.75 -1.09 -25.73
CA THR A 460 -14.52 -1.17 -26.99
C THR A 460 -15.99 -1.33 -26.72
N ALA A 461 -16.38 -2.26 -25.86
CA ALA A 461 -17.78 -2.47 -25.46
C ALA A 461 -18.37 -1.24 -24.76
N SER A 462 -17.55 -0.38 -24.19
CA SER A 462 -17.97 0.86 -23.51
C SER A 462 -18.12 2.06 -24.46
N GLY A 463 -17.71 1.93 -25.72
CA GLY A 463 -17.83 2.98 -26.74
C GLY A 463 -16.68 4.00 -26.71
N VAL A 464 -15.47 3.58 -26.37
CA VAL A 464 -14.28 4.44 -26.50
C VAL A 464 -13.99 4.74 -27.97
N ALA A 465 -13.51 5.95 -28.25
CA ALA A 465 -13.18 6.38 -29.61
C ALA A 465 -11.76 6.02 -30.02
N ALA A 466 -10.83 5.97 -29.05
CA ALA A 466 -9.42 5.68 -29.33
C ALA A 466 -8.67 5.29 -28.05
N THR A 467 -7.60 4.49 -28.22
CA THR A 467 -6.59 4.25 -27.20
C THR A 467 -5.60 5.41 -27.21
N ALA A 468 -5.33 5.99 -26.03
CA ALA A 468 -4.40 7.12 -25.90
C ALA A 468 -2.98 6.67 -25.51
N GLY A 469 -2.85 5.54 -24.81
CA GLY A 469 -1.56 5.01 -24.39
C GLY A 469 -1.65 3.93 -23.33
N GLN A 470 -0.49 3.46 -22.90
CA GLN A 470 -0.38 2.49 -21.81
C GLN A 470 0.91 2.69 -21.00
N VAL A 471 0.88 2.20 -19.75
CA VAL A 471 2.03 2.01 -18.85
C VAL A 471 1.87 0.67 -18.17
N SER A 472 2.95 -0.07 -17.99
CA SER A 472 2.94 -1.36 -17.31
C SER A 472 4.08 -1.49 -16.30
N SER A 473 4.08 -2.55 -15.50
CA SER A 473 5.18 -2.88 -14.58
C SER A 473 6.53 -3.06 -15.30
N TYR A 474 6.53 -3.35 -16.60
CA TYR A 474 7.77 -3.45 -17.38
C TYR A 474 8.31 -2.10 -17.81
N ASP A 475 7.44 -1.09 -17.95
CA ASP A 475 7.85 0.27 -18.31
C ASP A 475 8.23 1.08 -17.07
N LEU A 476 7.36 1.01 -16.08
CA LEU A 476 7.47 1.70 -14.81
C LEU A 476 6.96 0.77 -13.71
N PRO A 477 7.85 0.10 -12.96
CA PRO A 477 7.42 -0.76 -11.89
C PRO A 477 6.54 -0.01 -10.89
N ASN A 478 5.39 -0.59 -10.55
CA ASN A 478 4.48 0.00 -9.56
C ASN A 478 4.85 -0.47 -8.16
N ASN A 479 5.53 0.40 -7.43
CA ASN A 479 6.11 0.14 -6.13
C ASN A 479 5.24 0.68 -5.00
N THR A 480 3.91 0.64 -5.18
CA THR A 480 2.96 1.18 -4.19
C THR A 480 2.52 0.15 -3.16
N HIS A 481 2.67 -1.15 -3.46
CA HIS A 481 2.23 -2.24 -2.58
C HIS A 481 3.34 -3.26 -2.24
N PRO A 482 4.59 -2.84 -1.91
CA PRO A 482 5.62 -3.78 -1.53
C PRO A 482 5.20 -4.54 -0.27
N CYS A 483 5.40 -5.87 -0.24
CA CYS A 483 5.05 -6.73 0.88
C CYS A 483 5.90 -8.01 0.94
N GLY A 484 5.75 -8.81 2.00
CA GLY A 484 6.28 -10.17 2.10
C GLY A 484 7.67 -10.33 2.72
N THR A 485 8.40 -9.26 2.94
CA THR A 485 9.83 -9.28 3.35
C THR A 485 10.11 -9.74 4.78
N VAL A 486 9.09 -9.96 5.60
CA VAL A 486 9.13 -10.51 6.97
C VAL A 486 7.93 -11.45 7.14
N ALA A 487 7.72 -12.32 6.15
CA ALA A 487 6.50 -13.08 5.97
C ALA A 487 6.10 -13.90 7.19
N MET A 488 4.77 -13.97 7.45
CA MET A 488 4.22 -14.86 8.48
C MET A 488 4.08 -16.30 7.97
N GLY A 489 4.15 -17.25 8.91
CA GLY A 489 3.98 -18.67 8.65
C GLY A 489 3.83 -19.47 9.93
N VAL A 490 3.93 -20.79 9.82
CA VAL A 490 3.68 -21.70 10.95
C VAL A 490 4.93 -21.89 11.81
N GLY A 491 6.11 -21.97 11.21
CA GLY A 491 7.36 -22.24 11.89
C GLY A 491 8.51 -21.31 11.52
N PRO A 492 9.56 -21.24 12.34
CA PRO A 492 10.69 -20.34 12.12
C PRO A 492 11.55 -20.71 10.91
N GLU A 493 11.47 -21.94 10.42
CA GLU A 493 12.23 -22.43 9.27
C GLU A 493 11.73 -21.89 7.92
N ASP A 494 10.46 -21.42 7.87
CA ASP A 494 9.85 -20.91 6.64
C ASP A 494 9.27 -19.51 6.77
N SER A 495 9.33 -18.93 7.99
CA SER A 495 8.71 -17.62 8.27
C SER A 495 9.43 -16.88 9.40
N VAL A 496 9.21 -15.57 9.47
CA VAL A 496 9.84 -14.70 10.49
C VAL A 496 8.89 -14.47 11.67
N VAL A 497 7.59 -14.39 11.38
CA VAL A 497 6.55 -14.17 12.40
C VAL A 497 5.44 -15.21 12.27
N ASN A 498 4.73 -15.43 13.37
CA ASN A 498 3.57 -16.33 13.41
C ASN A 498 2.27 -15.64 12.92
N GLY A 499 1.13 -16.36 12.95
CA GLY A 499 -0.18 -15.83 12.56
C GLY A 499 -0.72 -14.66 13.38
N PHE A 500 -0.11 -14.34 14.53
CA PHE A 500 -0.37 -13.14 15.30
C PHE A 500 0.61 -11.99 15.01
N CYS A 501 1.37 -12.09 13.93
CA CYS A 501 2.45 -11.14 13.61
C CYS A 501 3.54 -11.05 14.70
N GLN A 502 3.60 -12.00 15.62
CA GLN A 502 4.59 -12.11 16.69
C GLN A 502 5.83 -12.83 16.15
N SER A 503 7.01 -12.33 16.47
CA SER A 503 8.26 -13.00 16.12
C SER A 503 8.36 -14.41 16.72
N HIS A 504 8.85 -15.37 15.93
CA HIS A 504 9.14 -16.71 16.45
C HIS A 504 10.29 -16.72 17.45
N ALA A 505 11.25 -15.81 17.32
CA ALA A 505 12.50 -15.80 18.10
C ALA A 505 12.48 -14.84 19.31
N VAL A 506 11.70 -13.76 19.25
CA VAL A 506 11.63 -12.71 20.29
C VAL A 506 10.16 -12.48 20.66
N ARG A 507 9.73 -12.97 21.83
CA ARG A 507 8.32 -13.10 22.19
C ARG A 507 7.57 -11.77 22.34
N ASN A 508 8.26 -10.72 22.72
CA ASN A 508 7.64 -9.39 22.96
C ASN A 508 7.84 -8.44 21.76
N LEU A 509 8.22 -8.97 20.59
CA LEU A 509 8.38 -8.25 19.36
C LEU A 509 7.33 -8.69 18.31
N TYR A 510 6.65 -7.70 17.74
CA TYR A 510 5.61 -7.86 16.72
C TYR A 510 5.96 -7.04 15.47
N VAL A 511 5.60 -7.55 14.30
CA VAL A 511 5.71 -6.81 13.03
C VAL A 511 4.32 -6.61 12.47
N THR A 512 3.87 -5.36 12.29
CA THR A 512 2.47 -5.04 11.97
C THR A 512 2.32 -4.18 10.72
N ASP A 513 3.14 -4.40 9.72
CA ASP A 513 3.04 -3.76 8.41
C ASP A 513 2.94 -4.77 7.27
N ALA A 514 2.98 -4.31 6.02
CA ALA A 514 2.82 -5.17 4.86
C ALA A 514 3.95 -6.19 4.66
N SER A 515 5.07 -6.08 5.37
CA SER A 515 6.16 -7.05 5.29
C SER A 515 5.74 -8.46 5.73
N VAL A 516 4.70 -8.57 6.58
CA VAL A 516 4.25 -9.87 7.11
C VAL A 516 3.37 -10.68 6.15
N LEU A 517 2.91 -10.09 5.04
CA LEU A 517 1.94 -10.72 4.14
C LEU A 517 2.58 -11.89 3.35
N PRO A 518 2.05 -13.13 3.44
CA PRO A 518 2.56 -14.26 2.65
C PRO A 518 2.19 -14.18 1.16
N THR A 519 1.12 -13.44 0.81
CA THR A 519 0.58 -13.22 -0.54
C THR A 519 -0.04 -11.83 -0.64
N GLN A 520 -0.32 -11.33 -1.84
CA GLN A 520 -0.83 -9.98 -2.08
C GLN A 520 -2.35 -9.87 -2.25
N GLY A 521 -3.12 -10.95 -2.03
CA GLY A 521 -4.58 -10.89 -2.06
C GLY A 521 -5.18 -10.78 -3.45
N CYS A 522 -4.56 -11.36 -4.47
CA CYS A 522 -5.11 -11.47 -5.83
C CYS A 522 -5.43 -10.12 -6.49
N GLY A 523 -4.55 -9.14 -6.32
CA GLY A 523 -4.71 -7.79 -6.91
C GLY A 523 -5.57 -6.83 -6.07
N MET A 524 -5.83 -7.15 -4.80
CA MET A 524 -6.53 -6.27 -3.87
C MET A 524 -5.54 -5.36 -3.13
N ALA A 525 -5.95 -4.13 -2.81
CA ALA A 525 -5.13 -3.21 -2.04
C ALA A 525 -4.93 -3.71 -0.60
N PRO A 526 -3.70 -3.72 -0.05
CA PRO A 526 -3.38 -4.41 1.21
C PRO A 526 -3.71 -3.60 2.47
N SER A 527 -4.02 -2.31 2.38
CA SER A 527 -4.10 -1.40 3.54
C SER A 527 -5.05 -1.91 4.63
N LEU A 528 -6.29 -2.26 4.29
CA LEU A 528 -7.27 -2.76 5.25
C LEU A 528 -6.84 -4.09 5.90
N THR A 529 -6.15 -4.96 5.15
CA THR A 529 -5.63 -6.23 5.66
C THR A 529 -4.51 -6.00 6.67
N VAL A 530 -3.58 -5.09 6.38
CA VAL A 530 -2.51 -4.68 7.30
C VAL A 530 -3.11 -4.10 8.58
N GLU A 531 -4.11 -3.25 8.47
CA GLU A 531 -4.81 -2.63 9.60
C GLU A 531 -5.54 -3.66 10.47
N ALA A 532 -6.21 -4.63 9.86
CA ALA A 532 -6.89 -5.72 10.56
C ALA A 532 -5.89 -6.64 11.30
N LEU A 533 -4.76 -6.97 10.67
CA LEU A 533 -3.68 -7.76 11.28
C LEU A 533 -3.04 -7.00 12.46
N ALA A 534 -2.79 -5.70 12.31
CA ALA A 534 -2.21 -4.88 13.37
C ALA A 534 -3.12 -4.79 14.60
N LEU A 535 -4.43 -4.64 14.39
CA LEU A 535 -5.43 -4.65 15.47
C LEU A 535 -5.42 -6.00 16.19
N ARG A 536 -5.42 -7.12 15.45
CA ARG A 536 -5.37 -8.49 15.99
C ARG A 536 -4.07 -8.74 16.75
N ALA A 537 -2.93 -8.34 16.23
CA ALA A 537 -1.62 -8.49 16.87
C ALA A 537 -1.53 -7.72 18.19
N ALA A 538 -2.01 -6.48 18.22
CA ALA A 538 -1.99 -5.67 19.44
C ALA A 538 -2.89 -6.25 20.54
N GLU A 539 -4.06 -6.76 20.21
CA GLU A 539 -4.94 -7.43 21.17
C GLU A 539 -4.35 -8.73 21.71
N HIS A 540 -3.70 -9.51 20.82
CA HIS A 540 -2.96 -10.69 21.25
C HIS A 540 -1.82 -10.33 22.23
N ALA A 541 -1.04 -9.29 21.94
CA ALA A 541 0.05 -8.84 22.80
C ALA A 541 -0.44 -8.41 24.20
N VAL A 542 -1.57 -7.68 24.24
CA VAL A 542 -2.20 -7.28 25.52
C VAL A 542 -2.67 -8.48 26.31
N SER A 543 -3.29 -9.46 25.68
CA SER A 543 -3.77 -10.68 26.34
C SER A 543 -2.62 -11.53 26.86
N ALA A 544 -1.57 -11.72 26.06
CA ALA A 544 -0.38 -12.47 26.44
C ALA A 544 0.36 -11.82 27.62
N SER A 545 0.41 -10.48 27.68
CA SER A 545 1.07 -9.73 28.75
C SER A 545 0.34 -9.75 30.09
N LYS A 546 -0.94 -10.13 30.12
CA LYS A 546 -1.75 -10.25 31.34
C LYS A 546 -1.75 -11.68 31.93
N GLY A 547 -1.39 -12.67 31.13
CA GLY A 547 -1.37 -14.09 31.49
C GLY A 547 0.00 -14.63 31.95
N GLY A 548 1.05 -13.83 31.86
CA GLY A 548 2.39 -14.11 32.36
C GLY A 548 2.77 -13.17 33.50
#